data_738d7726b0e8e556202622141bf2e19d
#
_entry.id   738d7726b0e8e556202622141bf2e19d
#
_cell.length_a   1.000
_cell.length_b   1.000
_cell.length_c   1.000
_cell.angle_alpha   90.00
_cell.angle_beta   90.00
_cell.angle_gamma   90.00
#
_symmetry.space_group_name_H-M   'P 1'
#
loop_
_entity.id
_entity.type
_entity.pdbx_description
1 polymer ?
#
loop_
_entity_poly.entity_id
_entity_poly.type
_entity_poly.pdbx_seq_one_letter_code
_entity_poly.pdbx_strand_id
1 'polypeptide(L)'
;MAINSRAKGAGAEREFAGLVQDWCGVRLIRNLEQTRSGGHDLIVHPDESGAVADAFRLLAIECKRYQTATDAQIQKWWAQAVTQADQAGLMPVLGYRANRSAWRVVVPISLVNSSMTQTQQIEYTAALSVAAFCHIITNSR
;
A
#
# COMPACT_ATOMS: atom_id res chain seq x y z
N MET A 1 1.74 -5.27 -29.22
CA MET A 1 0.41 -5.48 -28.64
C MET A 1 0.31 -4.71 -27.33
N ALA A 2 -0.70 -3.90 -27.20
CA ALA A 2 -0.90 -3.13 -25.97
C ALA A 2 -1.34 -4.06 -24.84
N ILE A 3 -0.61 -4.00 -23.72
CA ILE A 3 -1.00 -4.73 -22.53
C ILE A 3 -2.22 -4.01 -21.92
N ASN A 4 -3.23 -4.78 -21.57
CA ASN A 4 -4.39 -4.23 -20.88
C ASN A 4 -3.95 -3.74 -19.50
N SER A 5 -3.75 -2.42 -19.33
CA SER A 5 -3.27 -1.84 -18.09
C SER A 5 -4.22 -2.05 -16.91
N ARG A 6 -5.53 -2.17 -17.17
CA ARG A 6 -6.51 -2.52 -16.14
C ARG A 6 -6.30 -3.92 -15.59
N ALA A 7 -6.12 -4.90 -16.49
CA ALA A 7 -5.89 -6.28 -16.08
C ALA A 7 -4.57 -6.40 -15.32
N LYS A 8 -3.53 -5.70 -15.75
CA LYS A 8 -2.24 -5.68 -15.07
C LYS A 8 -2.35 -5.06 -13.69
N GLY A 9 -3.07 -3.94 -13.55
CA GLY A 9 -3.31 -3.29 -12.27
C GLY A 9 -4.09 -4.19 -11.33
N ALA A 10 -5.16 -4.82 -11.81
CA ALA A 10 -5.96 -5.74 -11.00
C ALA A 10 -5.13 -6.94 -10.52
N GLY A 11 -4.25 -7.47 -11.38
CA GLY A 11 -3.35 -8.55 -11.01
C GLY A 11 -2.38 -8.16 -9.91
N ALA A 12 -1.81 -6.96 -9.99
CA ALA A 12 -0.90 -6.44 -8.97
C ALA A 12 -1.61 -6.31 -7.61
N GLU A 13 -2.81 -5.74 -7.59
CA GLU A 13 -3.60 -5.58 -6.38
C GLU A 13 -3.92 -6.92 -5.73
N ARG A 14 -4.33 -7.90 -6.51
CA ARG A 14 -4.62 -9.25 -6.01
C ARG A 14 -3.39 -9.94 -5.44
N GLU A 15 -2.26 -9.80 -6.13
CA GLU A 15 -0.99 -10.38 -5.68
C GLU A 15 -0.58 -9.80 -4.33
N PHE A 16 -0.60 -8.48 -4.20
CA PHE A 16 -0.24 -7.81 -2.95
C PHE A 16 -1.22 -8.17 -1.83
N ALA A 17 -2.52 -8.14 -2.10
CA ALA A 17 -3.55 -8.52 -1.13
C ALA A 17 -3.37 -9.95 -0.63
N GLY A 18 -3.02 -10.87 -1.53
CA GLY A 18 -2.74 -12.27 -1.17
C GLY A 18 -1.57 -12.40 -0.21
N LEU A 19 -0.50 -11.63 -0.44
CA LEU A 19 0.67 -11.65 0.45
C LEU A 19 0.33 -11.08 1.83
N VAL A 20 -0.45 -10.00 1.89
CA VAL A 20 -0.89 -9.44 3.17
C VAL A 20 -1.74 -10.46 3.93
N GLN A 21 -2.64 -11.15 3.25
CA GLN A 21 -3.46 -12.19 3.89
C GLN A 21 -2.57 -13.32 4.44
N ASP A 22 -1.56 -13.74 3.67
CA ASP A 22 -0.63 -14.79 4.10
C ASP A 22 0.12 -14.41 5.37
N TRP A 23 0.55 -13.14 5.49
CA TRP A 23 1.37 -12.69 6.62
C TRP A 23 0.57 -12.17 7.81
N CYS A 24 -0.59 -11.55 7.58
CA CYS A 24 -1.39 -10.94 8.67
C CYS A 24 -2.75 -11.57 8.87
N GLY A 25 -3.21 -12.41 7.96
CA GLY A 25 -4.53 -13.00 8.02
C GLY A 25 -5.67 -12.04 7.69
N VAL A 26 -5.39 -10.78 7.35
CA VAL A 26 -6.42 -9.80 6.99
C VAL A 26 -6.68 -9.84 5.49
N ARG A 27 -7.96 -9.82 5.13
CA ARG A 27 -8.36 -9.86 3.71
C ARG A 27 -8.55 -8.44 3.19
N LEU A 28 -7.76 -8.08 2.18
CA LEU A 28 -7.90 -6.83 1.44
C LEU A 28 -8.58 -7.13 0.10
N ILE A 29 -9.36 -6.18 -0.37
CA ILE A 29 -10.04 -6.28 -1.66
C ILE A 29 -9.80 -5.00 -2.46
N ARG A 30 -10.00 -5.09 -3.78
CA ARG A 30 -9.88 -3.94 -4.66
C ARG A 30 -10.95 -2.91 -4.30
N ASN A 31 -10.53 -1.65 -4.27
CA ASN A 31 -11.44 -0.53 -4.04
C ASN A 31 -12.10 -0.16 -5.37
N LEU A 32 -13.30 -0.67 -5.60
CA LEU A 32 -14.02 -0.45 -6.87
C LEU A 32 -14.50 0.99 -7.03
N GLU A 33 -14.56 1.76 -5.95
CA GLU A 33 -14.95 3.16 -5.99
C GLU A 33 -13.84 4.08 -6.51
N GLN A 34 -12.58 3.60 -6.57
CA GLN A 34 -11.45 4.42 -7.01
C GLN A 34 -11.63 4.94 -8.44
N THR A 35 -12.32 4.20 -9.31
CA THR A 35 -12.55 4.62 -10.70
C THR A 35 -13.42 5.85 -10.80
N ARG A 36 -14.25 6.12 -9.80
CA ARG A 36 -15.15 7.27 -9.75
C ARG A 36 -14.56 8.45 -9.01
N SER A 37 -13.87 8.19 -7.89
CA SER A 37 -13.42 9.22 -6.96
C SER A 37 -11.90 9.37 -6.93
N GLY A 38 -11.15 8.57 -7.69
CA GLY A 38 -9.69 8.61 -7.68
C GLY A 38 -9.08 8.11 -6.37
N GLY A 39 -9.77 7.21 -5.66
CA GLY A 39 -9.31 6.69 -4.38
C GLY A 39 -8.18 5.68 -4.48
N HIS A 40 -7.68 5.24 -3.34
CA HIS A 40 -6.61 4.25 -3.24
C HIS A 40 -7.06 2.85 -3.72
N ASP A 41 -6.09 1.97 -3.96
CA ASP A 41 -6.31 0.70 -4.68
C ASP A 41 -6.99 -0.38 -3.85
N LEU A 42 -6.65 -0.50 -2.57
CA LEU A 42 -7.09 -1.60 -1.72
C LEU A 42 -7.79 -1.10 -0.46
N ILE A 43 -8.81 -1.84 -0.05
CA ILE A 43 -9.53 -1.60 1.21
C ILE A 43 -9.67 -2.92 1.96
N VAL A 44 -9.92 -2.83 3.27
CA VAL A 44 -10.22 -4.02 4.08
C VAL A 44 -11.61 -4.54 3.73
N HIS A 45 -11.72 -5.85 3.57
CA HIS A 45 -13.01 -6.48 3.30
C HIS A 45 -14.01 -6.14 4.41
N PRO A 46 -15.28 -5.79 4.08
CA PRO A 46 -16.26 -5.37 5.09
C PRO A 46 -16.50 -6.39 6.21
N ASP A 47 -16.33 -7.69 5.92
CA ASP A 47 -16.56 -8.75 6.91
C ASP A 47 -15.41 -8.89 7.92
N GLU A 48 -14.27 -8.26 7.67
CA GLU A 48 -13.13 -8.31 8.59
C GLU A 48 -13.37 -7.41 9.80
N SER A 49 -12.97 -7.89 10.97
CA SER A 49 -13.09 -7.15 12.23
C SER A 49 -11.88 -7.42 13.12
N GLY A 50 -11.71 -6.62 14.17
CA GLY A 50 -10.65 -6.77 15.13
C GLY A 50 -9.56 -5.71 14.95
N ALA A 51 -8.57 -5.74 15.84
CA ALA A 51 -7.54 -4.69 15.94
C ALA A 51 -6.70 -4.58 14.68
N VAL A 52 -6.33 -5.70 14.05
CA VAL A 52 -5.51 -5.68 12.84
C VAL A 52 -6.30 -5.09 11.67
N ALA A 53 -7.55 -5.51 11.49
CA ALA A 53 -8.42 -4.95 10.45
C ALA A 53 -8.61 -3.44 10.64
N ASP A 54 -8.83 -3.02 11.89
CA ASP A 54 -8.99 -1.59 12.21
C ASP A 54 -7.72 -0.80 11.88
N ALA A 55 -6.55 -1.36 12.17
CA ALA A 55 -5.27 -0.72 11.84
C ALA A 55 -5.11 -0.57 10.32
N PHE A 56 -5.45 -1.60 9.55
CA PHE A 56 -5.40 -1.53 8.09
C PHE A 56 -6.39 -0.52 7.51
N ARG A 57 -7.54 -0.31 8.16
CA ARG A 57 -8.53 0.68 7.71
C ARG A 57 -8.04 2.12 7.81
N LEU A 58 -6.96 2.37 8.53
CA LEU A 58 -6.33 3.70 8.61
C LEU A 58 -5.35 3.96 7.46
N LEU A 59 -5.15 3.00 6.58
CA LEU A 59 -4.15 3.06 5.51
C LEU A 59 -4.82 3.22 4.15
N ALA A 60 -4.24 4.07 3.31
CA ALA A 60 -4.58 4.17 1.89
C ALA A 60 -3.47 3.47 1.10
N ILE A 61 -3.77 2.30 0.58
CA ILE A 61 -2.76 1.43 -0.05
C ILE A 61 -2.83 1.56 -1.57
N GLU A 62 -1.71 1.98 -2.17
CA GLU A 62 -1.49 2.01 -3.61
C GLU A 62 -0.58 0.86 -4.00
N CYS A 63 -0.88 0.20 -5.12
CA CYS A 63 -0.08 -0.92 -5.63
C CYS A 63 0.44 -0.61 -7.02
N LYS A 64 1.74 -0.84 -7.24
CA LYS A 64 2.39 -0.62 -8.53
C LYS A 64 3.25 -1.84 -8.87
N ARG A 65 3.05 -2.39 -10.07
CA ARG A 65 3.86 -3.49 -10.59
C ARG A 65 4.26 -3.15 -12.01
N TYR A 66 5.57 -3.01 -12.22
CA TYR A 66 6.13 -2.58 -13.49
C TYR A 66 7.37 -3.41 -13.82
N GLN A 67 7.85 -3.27 -15.03
CA GLN A 67 9.08 -3.93 -15.46
C GLN A 67 10.26 -3.44 -14.61
N THR A 68 10.31 -2.14 -14.33
CA THR A 68 11.35 -1.51 -13.53
C THR A 68 10.74 -0.69 -12.42
N ALA A 69 11.55 -0.39 -11.39
CA ALA A 69 11.18 0.53 -10.32
C ALA A 69 12.40 1.41 -10.01
N THR A 70 12.57 2.45 -10.81
CA THR A 70 13.64 3.44 -10.62
C THR A 70 13.27 4.39 -9.47
N ASP A 71 14.27 5.09 -8.94
CA ASP A 71 14.02 6.09 -7.89
C ASP A 71 13.01 7.14 -8.34
N ALA A 72 13.12 7.60 -9.60
CA ALA A 72 12.19 8.57 -10.16
C ALA A 72 10.76 8.03 -10.22
N GLN A 73 10.60 6.76 -10.60
CA GLN A 73 9.28 6.11 -10.62
C GLN A 73 8.70 6.01 -9.21
N ILE A 74 9.52 5.58 -8.24
CA ILE A 74 9.09 5.42 -6.85
C ILE A 74 8.66 6.77 -6.27
N GLN A 75 9.39 7.84 -6.55
CA GLN A 75 9.02 9.19 -6.12
C GLN A 75 7.66 9.60 -6.68
N LYS A 76 7.42 9.32 -7.96
CA LYS A 76 6.16 9.63 -8.61
C LYS A 76 5.01 8.83 -7.99
N TRP A 77 5.22 7.53 -7.80
CA TRP A 77 4.21 6.66 -7.19
C TRP A 77 3.91 7.06 -5.75
N TRP A 78 4.95 7.43 -5.00
CA TRP A 78 4.77 7.90 -3.62
C TRP A 78 3.95 9.19 -3.58
N ALA A 79 4.24 10.15 -4.45
CA ALA A 79 3.45 11.38 -4.54
C ALA A 79 1.97 11.07 -4.83
N GLN A 80 1.72 10.10 -5.71
CA GLN A 80 0.36 9.66 -6.01
C GLN A 80 -0.30 9.03 -4.77
N ALA A 81 0.42 8.17 -4.05
CA ALA A 81 -0.09 7.54 -2.83
C ALA A 81 -0.44 8.59 -1.78
N VAL A 82 0.40 9.61 -1.59
CA VAL A 82 0.14 10.71 -0.66
C VAL A 82 -1.13 11.47 -1.04
N THR A 83 -1.29 11.80 -2.33
CA THR A 83 -2.48 12.50 -2.79
C THR A 83 -3.75 11.70 -2.52
N GLN A 84 -3.74 10.40 -2.81
CA GLN A 84 -4.87 9.52 -2.56
C GLN A 84 -5.20 9.43 -1.07
N ALA A 85 -4.17 9.30 -0.24
CA ALA A 85 -4.34 9.21 1.21
C ALA A 85 -4.91 10.51 1.79
N ASP A 86 -4.42 11.66 1.34
CA ASP A 86 -4.91 12.96 1.81
C ASP A 86 -6.39 13.14 1.47
N GLN A 87 -6.82 12.72 0.29
CA GLN A 87 -8.23 12.80 -0.11
C GLN A 87 -9.12 11.96 0.78
N ALA A 88 -8.62 10.83 1.26
CA ALA A 88 -9.37 9.90 2.11
C ALA A 88 -9.19 10.16 3.61
N GLY A 89 -8.27 11.05 4.00
CA GLY A 89 -7.93 11.27 5.41
C GLY A 89 -7.22 10.08 6.03
N LEU A 90 -6.42 9.36 5.25
CA LEU A 90 -5.73 8.14 5.67
C LEU A 90 -4.22 8.29 5.53
N MET A 91 -3.47 7.31 6.04
CA MET A 91 -2.02 7.28 5.94
C MET A 91 -1.58 6.59 4.64
N PRO A 92 -0.67 7.18 3.86
CA PRO A 92 -0.25 6.59 2.59
C PRO A 92 0.65 5.37 2.78
N VAL A 93 0.42 4.36 1.96
CA VAL A 93 1.24 3.16 1.88
C VAL A 93 1.40 2.81 0.41
N LEU A 94 2.63 2.60 -0.04
CA LEU A 94 2.92 2.23 -1.41
C LEU A 94 3.53 0.83 -1.46
N GLY A 95 2.79 -0.15 -1.99
CA GLY A 95 3.33 -1.44 -2.33
C GLY A 95 3.80 -1.41 -3.79
N TYR A 96 5.06 -1.77 -4.04
CA TYR A 96 5.53 -1.83 -5.41
C TYR A 96 6.43 -3.05 -5.65
N ARG A 97 6.50 -3.44 -6.91
CA ARG A 97 7.32 -4.54 -7.35
C ARG A 97 7.81 -4.29 -8.78
N ALA A 98 9.12 -4.46 -8.99
CA ALA A 98 9.67 -4.62 -10.34
C ALA A 98 9.60 -6.08 -10.75
N ASN A 99 9.63 -6.38 -12.06
CA ASN A 99 9.66 -7.75 -12.53
C ASN A 99 10.86 -8.50 -11.93
N ARG A 100 10.62 -9.73 -11.49
CA ARG A 100 11.64 -10.61 -10.89
C ARG A 100 12.17 -10.12 -9.55
N SER A 101 11.49 -9.16 -8.92
CA SER A 101 11.85 -8.64 -7.60
C SER A 101 10.75 -8.92 -6.60
N ALA A 102 11.11 -8.92 -5.32
CA ALA A 102 10.12 -9.03 -4.26
C ALA A 102 9.36 -7.72 -4.11
N TRP A 103 8.16 -7.80 -3.58
CA TRP A 103 7.37 -6.63 -3.19
C TRP A 103 8.09 -5.85 -2.11
N ARG A 104 8.05 -4.52 -2.24
CA ARG A 104 8.50 -3.58 -1.21
C ARG A 104 7.32 -2.72 -0.80
N VAL A 105 7.32 -2.31 0.46
CA VAL A 105 6.25 -1.47 1.01
C VAL A 105 6.88 -0.21 1.58
N VAL A 106 6.54 0.93 0.99
CA VAL A 106 7.02 2.24 1.44
C VAL A 106 5.98 2.84 2.36
N VAL A 107 6.41 3.26 3.54
CA VAL A 107 5.55 3.84 4.57
C VAL A 107 6.23 5.06 5.19
N PRO A 108 5.45 6.01 5.74
CA PRO A 108 6.06 7.07 6.56
C PRO A 108 6.79 6.45 7.76
N ILE A 109 7.92 7.02 8.16
CA ILE A 109 8.67 6.48 9.31
C ILE A 109 7.87 6.57 10.61
N SER A 110 6.90 7.49 10.70
CA SER A 110 6.01 7.57 11.86
C SER A 110 5.14 6.32 12.02
N LEU A 111 4.93 5.54 10.96
CA LEU A 111 4.24 4.26 11.06
C LEU A 111 5.13 3.21 11.74
N VAL A 112 6.43 3.28 11.49
CA VAL A 112 7.41 2.37 12.13
C VAL A 112 7.57 2.71 13.60
N ASN A 113 7.64 4.00 13.91
CA ASN A 113 7.73 4.48 15.30
C ASN A 113 7.00 5.82 15.40
N SER A 114 5.92 5.83 16.18
CA SER A 114 5.03 7.00 16.32
C SER A 114 5.72 8.23 16.93
N SER A 115 6.89 8.07 17.57
CA SER A 115 7.65 9.19 18.11
C SER A 115 8.48 9.91 17.05
N MET A 116 8.60 9.33 15.86
CA MET A 116 9.35 9.97 14.77
C MET A 116 8.50 11.04 14.08
N THR A 117 9.18 11.91 13.33
CA THR A 117 8.51 13.04 12.66
C THR A 117 7.36 12.54 11.76
N GLN A 118 6.24 13.26 11.83
CA GLN A 118 5.05 12.94 11.06
C GLN A 118 5.03 13.76 9.78
N THR A 119 5.76 13.29 8.78
CA THR A 119 5.80 13.91 7.47
C THR A 119 5.60 12.84 6.41
N GLN A 120 5.09 13.24 5.26
CA GLN A 120 4.87 12.37 4.11
C GLN A 120 5.92 12.59 3.02
N GLN A 121 6.99 13.34 3.32
CA GLN A 121 8.11 13.50 2.40
C GLN A 121 8.81 12.16 2.20
N ILE A 122 9.20 11.88 0.97
CA ILE A 122 9.83 10.59 0.65
C ILE A 122 11.14 10.37 1.42
N GLU A 123 11.84 11.44 1.77
CA GLU A 123 13.08 11.38 2.56
C GLU A 123 12.86 10.80 3.95
N TYR A 124 11.62 10.84 4.43
CA TYR A 124 11.24 10.34 5.76
C TYR A 124 10.33 9.12 5.65
N THR A 125 10.62 8.26 4.68
CA THR A 125 9.94 6.98 4.53
C THR A 125 10.88 5.82 4.80
N ALA A 126 10.29 4.66 5.08
CA ALA A 126 11.00 3.40 5.17
C ALA A 126 10.47 2.45 4.10
N ALA A 127 11.37 1.71 3.45
CA ALA A 127 11.00 0.66 2.51
C ALA A 127 11.15 -0.69 3.22
N LEU A 128 10.07 -1.45 3.29
CA LEU A 128 9.97 -2.68 4.08
C LEU A 128 9.64 -3.87 3.18
N SER A 129 9.95 -5.07 3.64
CA SER A 129 9.35 -6.28 3.09
C SER A 129 7.86 -6.32 3.48
N VAL A 130 7.08 -7.15 2.77
CA VAL A 130 5.67 -7.34 3.16
C VAL A 130 5.58 -7.93 4.56
N ALA A 131 6.46 -8.88 4.89
CA ALA A 131 6.48 -9.49 6.22
C ALA A 131 6.71 -8.45 7.33
N ALA A 132 7.72 -7.58 7.14
CA ALA A 132 8.03 -6.53 8.12
C ALA A 132 6.89 -5.52 8.24
N PHE A 133 6.30 -5.12 7.13
CA PHE A 133 5.15 -4.24 7.11
C PHE A 133 3.98 -4.84 7.91
N CYS A 134 3.64 -6.09 7.62
CA CYS A 134 2.58 -6.79 8.34
C CYS A 134 2.87 -6.90 9.84
N HIS A 135 4.12 -7.19 10.19
CA HIS A 135 4.53 -7.27 11.59
C HIS A 135 4.32 -5.94 12.32
N ILE A 136 4.70 -4.83 11.67
CA ILE A 136 4.53 -3.49 12.25
C ILE A 136 3.05 -3.19 12.46
N ILE A 137 2.21 -3.43 11.46
CA ILE A 137 0.76 -3.15 11.57
C ILE A 137 0.12 -4.02 12.64
N THR A 138 0.50 -5.30 12.72
CA THR A 138 -0.05 -6.23 13.70
C THR A 138 0.32 -5.84 15.13
N ASN A 139 1.47 -5.24 15.34
CA ASN A 139 2.01 -4.90 16.66
C ASN A 139 1.93 -3.41 16.99
N SER A 140 1.39 -2.58 16.09
CA SER A 140 1.22 -1.15 16.38
C SER A 140 -0.01 -0.95 17.29
N ARG A 141 0.19 -0.18 18.33
CA ARG A 141 -0.87 0.13 19.30
C ARG A 141 -0.87 1.59 19.65
#